data_a3bd728d952505c81960435902942986
#
_entry.id   a3bd728d952505c81960435902942986
#
_cell.length_a   1.000
_cell.length_b   1.000
_cell.length_c   1.000
_cell.angle_alpha   90.00
_cell.angle_beta   90.00
_cell.angle_gamma   90.00
#
_symmetry.space_group_name_H-M   'P 1'
#
loop_
_entity.id
_entity.type
_entity.pdbx_description
1 polymer ?
#
loop_
_entity_poly.entity_id
_entity_poly.type
_entity_poly.pdbx_seq_one_letter_code
_entity_poly.pdbx_strand_id
1 'polypeptide(L)'
;LLAQTASPSLQPLFADIALQSERDKLRQHLRDRTLGETLALPLNPENEYRYQSACWAISQFMPADPRIETLLRRCLQHYRLLETETRRAFLEALYTVHPAGFESGLLALLEAEAHPKLFAMICLYLQRSDPANRSALLARMRSRWPQADAHPILSSLQSFLHAADQKEKAPPPDVGDIFRYQHSFGIKTVYSFQRWDRDQPGLAAVQGSDGRFVRDSAGRLLLFRQLARSGSNLPYFITNGNTPQGIFSIQGIGQSTNRFIGPTPNLQLTMPFEDGWKGYFQMPADTSEPKASYAYLLPEGWRAYAPAWEAYAAGQAGRTEIIAHGTTIDPSFFWGQPFHPISPTLGCLCAPEDWDPQTGLLRDSEQLRLTEAFRKAPGPSKGYFIVLNLDDSRRPIERADLETLIEAYERGQ
;
A
#
# COMPACT_ATOMS: atom_id res chain seq x y z
N LEU A 1 14.65 18.89 47.42
CA LEU A 1 14.56 17.49 46.92
C LEU A 1 13.40 17.44 45.93
N LEU A 2 13.67 17.72 44.64
CA LEU A 2 12.75 17.53 43.55
C LEU A 2 12.84 16.06 43.13
N ALA A 3 11.77 15.30 43.34
CA ALA A 3 11.63 13.95 42.85
C ALA A 3 11.60 13.99 41.30
N GLN A 4 12.65 13.50 40.65
CA GLN A 4 12.61 13.15 39.23
C GLN A 4 11.61 12.01 39.08
N THR A 5 10.44 12.32 38.49
CA THR A 5 9.53 11.30 38.02
C THR A 5 10.22 10.59 36.84
N ALA A 6 10.75 9.42 37.09
CA ALA A 6 11.25 8.55 36.02
C ALA A 6 10.10 8.31 35.05
N SER A 7 10.33 8.60 33.78
CA SER A 7 9.45 8.18 32.68
C SER A 7 9.26 6.67 32.83
N PRO A 8 8.02 6.14 32.67
CA PRO A 8 7.81 4.71 32.71
C PRO A 8 8.71 4.08 31.64
N SER A 9 9.59 3.17 32.05
CA SER A 9 10.40 2.39 31.13
C SER A 9 9.45 1.62 30.23
N LEU A 10 9.33 2.03 28.97
CA LEU A 10 8.67 1.23 27.95
C LEU A 10 9.31 -0.14 27.98
N GLN A 11 8.54 -1.18 28.31
CA GLN A 11 9.03 -2.54 28.17
C GLN A 11 9.50 -2.73 26.74
N PRO A 12 10.67 -3.32 26.53
CA PRO A 12 11.19 -3.51 25.17
C PRO A 12 10.19 -4.35 24.37
N LEU A 13 9.81 -3.87 23.19
CA LEU A 13 8.93 -4.59 22.29
C LEU A 13 9.62 -5.88 21.82
N PHE A 14 8.88 -6.97 21.84
CA PHE A 14 9.33 -8.32 21.49
C PHE A 14 8.45 -8.92 20.41
N ALA A 15 9.07 -9.58 19.42
CA ALA A 15 8.39 -10.35 18.39
C ALA A 15 9.11 -11.70 18.20
N ASP A 16 8.40 -12.79 18.46
CA ASP A 16 8.94 -14.15 18.32
C ASP A 16 9.41 -14.46 16.89
N ILE A 17 8.62 -14.02 15.88
CA ILE A 17 8.93 -14.22 14.45
C ILE A 17 10.24 -13.54 14.02
N ALA A 18 10.73 -12.57 14.80
CA ALA A 18 11.99 -11.90 14.53
C ALA A 18 13.21 -12.74 14.94
N LEU A 19 13.03 -13.76 15.79
CA LEU A 19 14.08 -14.69 16.16
C LEU A 19 14.59 -15.47 14.94
N GLN A 20 15.92 -15.64 14.82
CA GLN A 20 16.52 -16.38 13.70
C GLN A 20 15.94 -17.78 13.54
N SER A 21 15.73 -18.49 14.64
CA SER A 21 15.12 -19.82 14.62
C SER A 21 13.71 -19.85 14.02
N GLU A 22 12.90 -18.81 14.29
CA GLU A 22 11.55 -18.71 13.72
C GLU A 22 11.57 -18.27 12.25
N ARG A 23 12.50 -17.39 11.88
CA ARG A 23 12.76 -17.03 10.48
C ARG A 23 13.16 -18.26 9.64
N ASP A 24 14.05 -19.10 10.18
CA ASP A 24 14.48 -20.32 9.51
C ASP A 24 13.34 -21.34 9.40
N LYS A 25 12.53 -21.51 10.45
CA LYS A 25 11.32 -22.34 10.41
C LYS A 25 10.32 -21.85 9.36
N LEU A 26 10.11 -20.53 9.26
CA LEU A 26 9.24 -19.95 8.24
C LEU A 26 9.77 -20.26 6.83
N ARG A 27 11.04 -20.04 6.56
CA ARG A 27 11.65 -20.36 5.26
C ARG A 27 11.53 -21.85 4.92
N GLN A 28 11.81 -22.70 5.89
CA GLN A 28 11.66 -24.14 5.70
C GLN A 28 10.19 -24.51 5.41
N HIS A 29 9.25 -23.94 6.17
CA HIS A 29 7.81 -24.17 5.96
C HIS A 29 7.36 -23.71 4.55
N LEU A 30 7.78 -22.52 4.10
CA LEU A 30 7.47 -22.01 2.76
C LEU A 30 8.01 -22.94 1.67
N ARG A 31 9.26 -23.40 1.79
CA ARG A 31 9.90 -24.26 0.80
C ARG A 31 9.31 -25.66 0.79
N ASP A 32 9.20 -26.31 1.95
CA ASP A 32 8.93 -27.74 2.04
C ASP A 32 7.43 -28.03 2.05
N ARG A 33 6.64 -27.28 2.85
CA ARG A 33 5.21 -27.49 2.98
C ARG A 33 4.40 -26.67 2.00
N THR A 34 4.59 -25.35 2.00
CA THR A 34 3.76 -24.46 1.17
C THR A 34 3.96 -24.73 -0.32
N LEU A 35 5.19 -24.91 -0.78
CA LEU A 35 5.47 -25.21 -2.19
C LEU A 35 5.61 -26.71 -2.45
N GLY A 36 6.44 -27.42 -1.68
CA GLY A 36 6.78 -28.83 -1.92
C GLY A 36 5.58 -29.75 -1.81
N GLU A 37 4.90 -29.76 -0.67
CA GLU A 37 3.73 -30.63 -0.46
C GLU A 37 2.57 -30.24 -1.38
N THR A 38 2.34 -28.93 -1.63
CA THR A 38 1.29 -28.48 -2.52
C THR A 38 1.49 -29.03 -3.94
N LEU A 39 2.71 -28.97 -4.46
CA LEU A 39 3.00 -29.49 -5.81
C LEU A 39 2.96 -31.01 -5.92
N ALA A 40 3.12 -31.74 -4.82
CA ALA A 40 2.98 -33.20 -4.78
C ALA A 40 1.51 -33.64 -4.89
N LEU A 41 0.55 -32.74 -4.65
CA LEU A 41 -0.88 -33.00 -4.73
C LEU A 41 -1.47 -32.55 -6.07
N PRO A 42 -2.53 -33.23 -6.58
CA PRO A 42 -3.27 -32.71 -7.73
C PRO A 42 -4.02 -31.44 -7.35
N LEU A 43 -4.18 -30.52 -8.31
CA LEU A 43 -5.07 -29.37 -8.12
C LEU A 43 -6.50 -29.79 -8.42
N ASN A 44 -7.29 -29.97 -7.37
CA ASN A 44 -8.69 -30.36 -7.37
C ASN A 44 -9.41 -29.65 -6.21
N PRO A 45 -10.72 -29.69 -6.07
CA PRO A 45 -11.46 -29.00 -5.02
C PRO A 45 -10.97 -29.30 -3.58
N GLU A 46 -10.50 -30.52 -3.33
CA GLU A 46 -10.02 -30.94 -2.00
C GLU A 46 -8.70 -30.25 -1.61
N ASN A 47 -7.85 -29.97 -2.58
CA ASN A 47 -6.49 -29.41 -2.39
C ASN A 47 -6.35 -27.94 -2.84
N GLU A 48 -7.40 -27.33 -3.36
CA GLU A 48 -7.38 -25.97 -3.92
C GLU A 48 -6.90 -24.93 -2.91
N TYR A 49 -7.34 -25.04 -1.65
CA TYR A 49 -6.94 -24.13 -0.57
C TYR A 49 -5.42 -24.09 -0.36
N ARG A 50 -4.69 -25.19 -0.64
CA ARG A 50 -3.22 -25.24 -0.56
C ARG A 50 -2.59 -24.40 -1.67
N TYR A 51 -3.13 -24.48 -2.88
CA TYR A 51 -2.68 -23.68 -4.02
C TYR A 51 -2.96 -22.20 -3.79
N GLN A 52 -4.12 -21.85 -3.23
CA GLN A 52 -4.44 -20.49 -2.82
C GLN A 52 -3.43 -19.96 -1.78
N SER A 53 -3.15 -20.75 -0.75
CA SER A 53 -2.17 -20.41 0.29
C SER A 53 -0.75 -20.26 -0.28
N ALA A 54 -0.36 -21.13 -1.22
CA ALA A 54 0.93 -21.04 -1.90
C ALA A 54 1.04 -19.76 -2.75
N CYS A 55 0.00 -19.41 -3.51
CA CYS A 55 -0.06 -18.16 -4.26
C CYS A 55 0.04 -16.93 -3.35
N TRP A 56 -0.68 -16.94 -2.22
CA TRP A 56 -0.57 -15.89 -1.22
C TRP A 56 0.87 -15.75 -0.69
N ALA A 57 1.51 -16.87 -0.35
CA ALA A 57 2.88 -16.87 0.16
C ALA A 57 3.90 -16.37 -0.88
N ILE A 58 3.68 -16.71 -2.16
CA ILE A 58 4.50 -16.20 -3.27
C ILE A 58 4.38 -14.66 -3.35
N SER A 59 3.18 -14.11 -3.28
CA SER A 59 2.96 -12.66 -3.33
C SER A 59 3.55 -11.94 -2.12
N GLN A 60 3.50 -12.56 -0.93
CA GLN A 60 3.92 -11.94 0.32
C GLN A 60 5.43 -11.98 0.53
N PHE A 61 6.09 -13.10 0.16
CA PHE A 61 7.50 -13.34 0.51
C PHE A 61 8.43 -13.38 -0.72
N MET A 62 7.89 -13.41 -1.93
CA MET A 62 8.65 -13.46 -3.19
C MET A 62 9.80 -14.51 -3.16
N PRO A 63 9.55 -15.76 -2.73
CA PRO A 63 10.61 -16.73 -2.57
C PRO A 63 11.27 -17.06 -3.92
N ALA A 64 12.60 -17.15 -3.93
CA ALA A 64 13.35 -17.56 -5.10
C ALA A 64 13.35 -19.11 -5.21
N ASP A 65 12.28 -19.68 -5.79
CA ASP A 65 12.12 -21.11 -5.94
C ASP A 65 11.66 -21.47 -7.37
N PRO A 66 12.41 -22.30 -8.12
CA PRO A 66 12.08 -22.62 -9.52
C PRO A 66 10.77 -23.38 -9.68
N ARG A 67 10.25 -24.00 -8.61
CA ARG A 67 8.96 -24.73 -8.63
C ARG A 67 7.75 -23.79 -8.73
N ILE A 68 7.92 -22.50 -8.46
CA ILE A 68 6.84 -21.50 -8.53
C ILE A 68 6.22 -21.47 -9.92
N GLU A 69 7.04 -21.47 -10.97
CA GLU A 69 6.52 -21.48 -12.34
C GLU A 69 5.63 -22.71 -12.60
N THR A 70 6.04 -23.88 -12.14
CA THR A 70 5.24 -25.12 -12.27
C THR A 70 3.89 -24.99 -11.56
N LEU A 71 3.87 -24.40 -10.36
CA LEU A 71 2.64 -24.17 -9.59
C LEU A 71 1.71 -23.22 -10.34
N LEU A 72 2.25 -22.09 -10.84
CA LEU A 72 1.46 -21.09 -11.56
C LEU A 72 0.93 -21.63 -12.90
N ARG A 73 1.71 -22.42 -13.64
CA ARG A 73 1.24 -23.08 -14.87
C ARG A 73 0.12 -24.06 -14.59
N ARG A 74 0.18 -24.80 -13.48
CA ARG A 74 -0.91 -25.71 -13.07
C ARG A 74 -2.17 -24.91 -12.70
N CYS A 75 -2.05 -23.81 -11.99
CA CYS A 75 -3.19 -22.92 -11.74
C CYS A 75 -3.79 -22.37 -13.03
N LEU A 76 -2.98 -21.94 -14.00
CA LEU A 76 -3.46 -21.47 -15.29
C LEU A 76 -4.25 -22.55 -16.05
N GLN A 77 -3.76 -23.79 -16.08
CA GLN A 77 -4.42 -24.92 -16.75
C GLN A 77 -5.81 -25.22 -16.16
N HIS A 78 -5.96 -25.05 -14.84
CA HIS A 78 -7.20 -25.34 -14.13
C HIS A 78 -8.05 -24.08 -13.84
N TYR A 79 -7.64 -22.90 -14.30
CA TYR A 79 -8.18 -21.59 -13.93
C TYR A 79 -9.71 -21.53 -13.89
N ARG A 80 -10.38 -22.08 -14.91
CA ARG A 80 -11.85 -22.03 -15.03
C ARG A 80 -12.58 -22.88 -13.99
N LEU A 81 -11.89 -23.82 -13.38
CA LEU A 81 -12.44 -24.72 -12.35
C LEU A 81 -12.20 -24.19 -10.94
N LEU A 82 -11.30 -23.19 -10.80
CA LEU A 82 -10.93 -22.65 -9.50
C LEU A 82 -11.99 -21.68 -8.97
N GLU A 83 -12.09 -21.62 -7.66
CA GLU A 83 -12.87 -20.63 -6.95
C GLU A 83 -12.33 -19.20 -7.21
N THR A 84 -13.19 -18.21 -7.10
CA THR A 84 -12.86 -16.80 -7.41
C THR A 84 -11.64 -16.31 -6.61
N GLU A 85 -11.55 -16.65 -5.33
CA GLU A 85 -10.44 -16.22 -4.48
C GLU A 85 -9.12 -16.92 -4.86
N THR A 86 -9.16 -18.17 -5.29
CA THR A 86 -7.97 -18.87 -5.78
C THR A 86 -7.51 -18.30 -7.12
N ARG A 87 -8.43 -17.97 -8.03
CA ARG A 87 -8.12 -17.26 -9.28
C ARG A 87 -7.46 -15.90 -8.99
N ARG A 88 -7.99 -15.16 -8.03
CA ARG A 88 -7.42 -13.87 -7.61
C ARG A 88 -6.03 -14.06 -7.04
N ALA A 89 -5.82 -14.99 -6.11
CA ALA A 89 -4.51 -15.27 -5.51
C ALA A 89 -3.48 -15.71 -6.57
N PHE A 90 -3.89 -16.54 -7.53
CA PHE A 90 -3.05 -16.94 -8.66
C PHE A 90 -2.62 -15.74 -9.52
N LEU A 91 -3.56 -14.88 -9.92
CA LEU A 91 -3.25 -13.70 -10.73
C LEU A 91 -2.37 -12.70 -9.97
N GLU A 92 -2.56 -12.55 -8.66
CA GLU A 92 -1.73 -11.73 -7.80
C GLU A 92 -0.30 -12.29 -7.74
N ALA A 93 -0.13 -13.59 -7.46
CA ALA A 93 1.17 -14.24 -7.43
C ALA A 93 1.89 -14.16 -8.79
N LEU A 94 1.16 -14.42 -9.87
CA LEU A 94 1.68 -14.32 -11.22
C LEU A 94 2.19 -12.91 -11.52
N TYR A 95 1.39 -11.89 -11.21
CA TYR A 95 1.79 -10.49 -11.37
C TYR A 95 3.00 -10.13 -10.51
N THR A 96 3.16 -10.74 -9.34
CA THR A 96 4.30 -10.47 -8.43
C THR A 96 5.62 -10.97 -9.02
N VAL A 97 5.69 -12.22 -9.48
CA VAL A 97 6.99 -12.89 -9.73
C VAL A 97 7.29 -13.17 -11.20
N HIS A 98 6.29 -13.14 -12.08
CA HIS A 98 6.47 -13.41 -13.51
C HIS A 98 5.94 -12.26 -14.37
N PRO A 99 6.79 -11.30 -14.76
CA PRO A 99 6.36 -10.15 -15.58
C PRO A 99 5.92 -10.53 -17.00
N ALA A 100 6.32 -11.70 -17.50
CA ALA A 100 6.02 -12.21 -18.83
C ALA A 100 5.99 -13.75 -18.84
N GLY A 101 5.56 -14.35 -19.97
CA GLY A 101 5.59 -15.81 -20.22
C GLY A 101 4.26 -16.53 -20.01
N PHE A 102 3.16 -15.82 -19.72
CA PHE A 102 1.82 -16.37 -19.51
C PHE A 102 0.77 -15.71 -20.43
N GLU A 103 1.19 -14.85 -21.35
CA GLU A 103 0.32 -13.98 -22.15
C GLU A 103 -0.72 -14.76 -22.95
N SER A 104 -0.32 -15.81 -23.67
CA SER A 104 -1.21 -16.61 -24.52
C SER A 104 -2.33 -17.27 -23.72
N GLY A 105 -1.99 -17.83 -22.56
CA GLY A 105 -2.97 -18.45 -21.68
C GLY A 105 -3.94 -17.42 -21.08
N LEU A 106 -3.44 -16.29 -20.62
CA LEU A 106 -4.27 -15.22 -20.06
C LEU A 106 -5.15 -14.56 -21.12
N LEU A 107 -4.65 -14.37 -22.35
CA LEU A 107 -5.44 -13.85 -23.45
C LEU A 107 -6.65 -14.76 -23.77
N ALA A 108 -6.44 -16.09 -23.76
CA ALA A 108 -7.52 -17.06 -23.94
C ALA A 108 -8.54 -17.06 -22.79
N LEU A 109 -8.13 -16.70 -21.57
CA LEU A 109 -9.02 -16.56 -20.43
C LEU A 109 -9.81 -15.25 -20.48
N LEU A 110 -9.20 -14.16 -20.94
CA LEU A 110 -9.80 -12.84 -20.98
C LEU A 110 -11.14 -12.80 -21.73
N GLU A 111 -11.28 -13.59 -22.79
CA GLU A 111 -12.50 -13.66 -23.60
C GLU A 111 -13.70 -14.18 -22.82
N ALA A 112 -13.51 -15.03 -21.85
CA ALA A 112 -14.57 -15.67 -21.08
C ALA A 112 -14.71 -15.15 -19.65
N GLU A 113 -13.73 -14.34 -19.16
CA GLU A 113 -13.73 -13.88 -17.77
C GLU A 113 -14.89 -12.91 -17.52
N ALA A 114 -15.80 -13.31 -16.63
CA ALA A 114 -17.01 -12.55 -16.30
C ALA A 114 -16.90 -11.71 -15.04
N HIS A 115 -15.85 -11.97 -14.21
CA HIS A 115 -15.67 -11.24 -12.96
C HIS A 115 -14.84 -9.96 -13.20
N PRO A 116 -15.38 -8.75 -12.97
CA PRO A 116 -14.69 -7.49 -13.31
C PRO A 116 -13.30 -7.34 -12.74
N LYS A 117 -13.08 -7.78 -11.49
CA LYS A 117 -11.76 -7.71 -10.83
C LYS A 117 -10.75 -8.63 -11.49
N LEU A 118 -11.13 -9.88 -11.78
CA LEU A 118 -10.24 -10.85 -12.43
C LEU A 118 -9.93 -10.41 -13.87
N PHE A 119 -10.93 -9.91 -14.60
CA PHE A 119 -10.74 -9.32 -15.92
C PHE A 119 -9.72 -8.17 -15.86
N ALA A 120 -9.86 -7.26 -14.89
CA ALA A 120 -8.92 -6.16 -14.69
C ALA A 120 -7.50 -6.66 -14.39
N MET A 121 -7.34 -7.67 -13.53
CA MET A 121 -6.02 -8.24 -13.21
C MET A 121 -5.35 -8.89 -14.42
N ILE A 122 -6.11 -9.60 -15.28
CA ILE A 122 -5.60 -10.14 -16.55
C ILE A 122 -5.17 -9.01 -17.50
N CYS A 123 -6.01 -7.97 -17.66
CA CYS A 123 -5.65 -6.80 -18.47
C CYS A 123 -4.36 -6.13 -18.00
N LEU A 124 -4.20 -5.96 -16.68
CA LEU A 124 -3.01 -5.36 -16.08
C LEU A 124 -1.74 -6.18 -16.36
N TYR A 125 -1.85 -7.51 -16.28
CA TYR A 125 -0.75 -8.39 -16.64
C TYR A 125 -0.36 -8.26 -18.12
N LEU A 126 -1.35 -8.35 -19.02
CA LEU A 126 -1.13 -8.26 -20.46
C LEU A 126 -0.58 -6.89 -20.89
N GLN A 127 -1.03 -5.81 -20.25
CA GLN A 127 -0.52 -4.48 -20.49
C GLN A 127 0.93 -4.29 -20.00
N ARG A 128 1.27 -4.89 -18.86
CA ARG A 128 2.64 -4.83 -18.32
C ARG A 128 3.62 -5.63 -19.16
N SER A 129 3.24 -6.82 -19.63
CA SER A 129 4.09 -7.67 -20.47
C SER A 129 4.30 -7.08 -21.86
N ASP A 130 3.29 -6.41 -22.41
CA ASP A 130 3.39 -5.68 -23.68
C ASP A 130 2.48 -4.43 -23.68
N PRO A 131 3.04 -3.24 -23.53
CA PRO A 131 2.27 -1.99 -23.55
C PRO A 131 1.49 -1.74 -24.86
N ALA A 132 1.86 -2.37 -25.98
CA ALA A 132 1.13 -2.26 -27.25
C ALA A 132 -0.29 -2.87 -27.17
N ASN A 133 -0.52 -3.79 -26.26
CA ASN A 133 -1.86 -4.41 -26.07
C ASN A 133 -2.94 -3.44 -25.60
N ARG A 134 -2.61 -2.26 -25.11
CA ARG A 134 -3.52 -1.33 -24.43
C ARG A 134 -4.78 -1.00 -25.21
N SER A 135 -4.64 -0.58 -26.47
CA SER A 135 -5.80 -0.22 -27.29
C SER A 135 -6.75 -1.39 -27.51
N ALA A 136 -6.20 -2.60 -27.70
CA ALA A 136 -6.98 -3.82 -27.84
C ALA A 136 -7.69 -4.19 -26.54
N LEU A 137 -7.03 -4.05 -25.38
CA LEU A 137 -7.62 -4.29 -24.05
C LEU A 137 -8.78 -3.32 -23.76
N LEU A 138 -8.61 -2.04 -24.06
CA LEU A 138 -9.68 -1.03 -23.93
C LEU A 138 -10.86 -1.34 -24.84
N ALA A 139 -10.62 -1.74 -26.08
CA ALA A 139 -11.68 -2.12 -27.01
C ALA A 139 -12.47 -3.35 -26.52
N ARG A 140 -11.77 -4.38 -26.04
CA ARG A 140 -12.37 -5.58 -25.44
C ARG A 140 -13.20 -5.25 -24.20
N MET A 141 -12.67 -4.41 -23.32
CA MET A 141 -13.38 -3.97 -22.12
C MET A 141 -14.70 -3.27 -22.48
N ARG A 142 -14.68 -2.32 -23.42
CA ARG A 142 -15.87 -1.59 -23.86
C ARG A 142 -16.91 -2.51 -24.52
N SER A 143 -16.47 -3.45 -25.34
CA SER A 143 -17.34 -4.44 -25.96
C SER A 143 -18.04 -5.34 -24.95
N ARG A 144 -17.28 -5.80 -23.95
CA ARG A 144 -17.81 -6.73 -22.95
C ARG A 144 -18.61 -6.04 -21.84
N TRP A 145 -18.23 -4.82 -21.49
CA TRP A 145 -18.78 -4.04 -20.40
C TRP A 145 -19.24 -2.67 -20.91
N PRO A 146 -20.40 -2.57 -21.60
CA PRO A 146 -20.86 -1.29 -22.16
C PRO A 146 -21.05 -0.19 -21.11
N GLN A 147 -21.23 -0.56 -19.82
CA GLN A 147 -21.37 0.34 -18.69
C GLN A 147 -20.13 0.31 -17.77
N ALA A 148 -18.93 0.09 -18.33
CA ALA A 148 -17.68 0.02 -17.58
C ALA A 148 -17.46 1.25 -16.68
N ASP A 149 -17.86 2.44 -17.13
CA ASP A 149 -17.72 3.68 -16.36
C ASP A 149 -18.53 3.69 -15.05
N ALA A 150 -19.63 2.93 -14.98
CA ALA A 150 -20.42 2.78 -13.77
C ALA A 150 -19.85 1.75 -12.78
N HIS A 151 -18.89 0.94 -13.20
CA HIS A 151 -18.28 -0.09 -12.33
C HIS A 151 -16.94 0.39 -11.80
N PRO A 152 -16.75 0.58 -10.48
CA PRO A 152 -15.55 1.24 -9.90
C PRO A 152 -14.20 0.65 -10.37
N ILE A 153 -14.10 -0.67 -10.42
CA ILE A 153 -12.86 -1.35 -10.86
C ILE A 153 -12.60 -1.14 -12.36
N LEU A 154 -13.63 -1.25 -13.20
CA LEU A 154 -13.47 -1.11 -14.66
C LEU A 154 -13.22 0.35 -15.05
N SER A 155 -13.87 1.30 -14.40
CA SER A 155 -13.60 2.74 -14.56
C SER A 155 -12.16 3.08 -14.15
N SER A 156 -11.69 2.53 -13.04
CA SER A 156 -10.30 2.69 -12.60
C SER A 156 -9.30 2.03 -13.57
N LEU A 157 -9.61 0.83 -14.09
CA LEU A 157 -8.81 0.16 -15.11
C LEU A 157 -8.71 1.01 -16.39
N GLN A 158 -9.84 1.57 -16.84
CA GLN A 158 -9.86 2.44 -18.01
C GLN A 158 -8.98 3.67 -17.82
N SER A 159 -9.12 4.34 -16.68
CA SER A 159 -8.30 5.51 -16.32
C SER A 159 -6.82 5.15 -16.25
N PHE A 160 -6.48 4.00 -15.64
CA PHE A 160 -5.10 3.50 -15.56
C PHE A 160 -4.51 3.22 -16.95
N LEU A 161 -5.26 2.53 -17.82
CA LEU A 161 -4.80 2.23 -19.18
C LEU A 161 -4.64 3.50 -20.02
N HIS A 162 -5.47 4.52 -19.85
CA HIS A 162 -5.30 5.82 -20.52
C HIS A 162 -4.10 6.61 -19.97
N ALA A 163 -3.91 6.65 -18.65
CA ALA A 163 -2.79 7.34 -18.04
C ALA A 163 -1.42 6.72 -18.39
N ALA A 164 -1.39 5.43 -18.69
CA ALA A 164 -0.17 4.74 -19.10
C ALA A 164 0.34 5.19 -20.50
N ASP A 165 -0.46 5.93 -21.29
CA ASP A 165 -0.04 6.54 -22.56
C ASP A 165 0.78 7.82 -22.36
N GLN A 166 0.63 8.47 -21.21
CA GLN A 166 1.33 9.71 -20.94
C GLN A 166 2.80 9.41 -20.65
N LYS A 167 3.69 9.95 -21.49
CA LYS A 167 5.15 9.77 -21.35
C LYS A 167 5.67 10.33 -20.03
N GLU A 168 5.03 11.39 -19.55
CA GLU A 168 5.37 12.05 -18.29
C GLU A 168 4.15 12.07 -17.39
N LYS A 169 4.35 11.72 -16.14
CA LYS A 169 3.31 11.85 -15.12
C LYS A 169 3.18 13.32 -14.74
N ALA A 170 1.95 13.84 -14.78
CA ALA A 170 1.71 15.20 -14.32
C ALA A 170 2.18 15.35 -12.87
N PRO A 171 3.02 16.37 -12.56
CA PRO A 171 3.37 16.66 -11.18
C PRO A 171 2.11 17.03 -10.38
N PRO A 172 2.11 16.86 -9.05
CA PRO A 172 1.04 17.37 -8.23
C PRO A 172 0.94 18.90 -8.38
N PRO A 173 -0.23 19.48 -8.12
CA PRO A 173 -0.35 20.93 -7.89
C PRO A 173 0.58 21.37 -6.76
N ASP A 174 0.67 22.68 -6.49
CA ASP A 174 1.52 23.17 -5.39
C ASP A 174 1.22 22.43 -4.09
N VAL A 175 2.23 21.71 -3.59
CA VAL A 175 2.12 20.92 -2.36
C VAL A 175 1.90 21.83 -1.15
N GLY A 176 2.38 23.08 -1.20
CA GLY A 176 2.11 24.07 -0.17
C GLY A 176 0.61 24.40 -0.01
N ASP A 177 -0.18 24.29 -1.11
CA ASP A 177 -1.62 24.52 -1.02
C ASP A 177 -2.33 23.48 -0.17
N ILE A 178 -1.96 22.17 -0.30
CA ILE A 178 -2.58 21.16 0.53
C ILE A 178 -2.14 21.29 2.00
N PHE A 179 -0.92 21.74 2.29
CA PHE A 179 -0.47 22.02 3.65
C PHE A 179 -1.30 23.14 4.29
N ARG A 180 -1.47 24.28 3.59
CA ARG A 180 -2.28 25.43 4.04
C ARG A 180 -3.73 25.02 4.25
N TYR A 181 -4.27 24.25 3.31
CA TYR A 181 -5.67 23.84 3.33
C TYR A 181 -5.97 22.89 4.49
N GLN A 182 -5.13 21.88 4.70
CA GLN A 182 -5.31 20.95 5.81
C GLN A 182 -5.10 21.64 7.17
N HIS A 183 -4.13 22.54 7.26
CA HIS A 183 -3.96 23.36 8.47
C HIS A 183 -5.22 24.17 8.82
N SER A 184 -5.94 24.70 7.84
CA SER A 184 -7.16 25.50 8.08
C SER A 184 -8.26 24.73 8.82
N PHE A 185 -8.20 23.41 8.83
CA PHE A 185 -9.11 22.55 9.59
C PHE A 185 -8.76 22.42 11.09
N GLY A 186 -7.60 22.89 11.51
CA GLY A 186 -7.15 22.83 12.90
C GLY A 186 -6.89 21.40 13.41
N ILE A 187 -6.58 20.46 12.53
CA ILE A 187 -6.31 19.06 12.85
C ILE A 187 -4.90 18.65 12.43
N LYS A 188 -4.41 17.56 13.01
CA LYS A 188 -3.11 16.99 12.63
C LYS A 188 -3.18 16.29 11.28
N THR A 189 -2.11 16.38 10.52
CA THR A 189 -1.99 15.68 9.24
C THR A 189 -0.63 14.99 9.13
N VAL A 190 -0.62 13.74 8.71
CA VAL A 190 0.58 13.03 8.27
C VAL A 190 0.61 13.04 6.75
N TYR A 191 1.69 13.48 6.17
CA TYR A 191 1.92 13.43 4.72
C TYR A 191 2.90 12.30 4.44
N SER A 192 2.55 11.40 3.53
CA SER A 192 3.42 10.35 3.00
C SER A 192 3.76 10.70 1.56
N PHE A 193 4.96 11.19 1.35
CA PHE A 193 5.49 11.56 0.05
C PHE A 193 6.08 10.32 -0.61
N GLN A 194 5.68 10.04 -1.84
CA GLN A 194 6.06 8.85 -2.57
C GLN A 194 6.53 9.18 -3.99
N ARG A 195 7.11 8.21 -4.70
CA ARG A 195 7.35 8.27 -6.14
C ARG A 195 6.25 7.53 -6.90
N TRP A 196 6.09 7.82 -8.19
CA TRP A 196 5.24 7.01 -9.07
C TRP A 196 5.75 5.57 -9.17
N ASP A 197 7.07 5.41 -9.21
CA ASP A 197 7.71 4.11 -9.05
C ASP A 197 7.64 3.68 -7.58
N ARG A 198 6.69 2.81 -7.26
CA ARG A 198 6.48 2.31 -5.89
C ARG A 198 7.60 1.42 -5.38
N ASP A 199 8.55 1.02 -6.23
CA ASP A 199 9.78 0.34 -5.79
C ASP A 199 10.73 1.30 -5.04
N GLN A 200 10.49 2.62 -5.13
CA GLN A 200 11.29 3.63 -4.45
C GLN A 200 10.66 3.99 -3.09
N PRO A 201 11.41 3.84 -1.97
CA PRO A 201 10.95 4.29 -0.67
C PRO A 201 10.65 5.79 -0.62
N GLY A 202 9.57 6.12 0.06
CA GLY A 202 9.16 7.49 0.35
C GLY A 202 9.52 7.93 1.77
N LEU A 203 9.07 9.14 2.12
CA LEU A 203 9.21 9.73 3.45
C LEU A 203 7.88 10.26 3.94
N ALA A 204 7.61 10.08 5.24
CA ALA A 204 6.48 10.69 5.93
C ALA A 204 6.93 11.86 6.79
N ALA A 205 6.06 12.88 6.91
CA ALA A 205 6.21 14.02 7.81
C ALA A 205 4.90 14.31 8.54
N VAL A 206 4.97 14.87 9.74
CA VAL A 206 3.81 15.19 10.58
C VAL A 206 3.66 16.69 10.71
N GLN A 207 2.47 17.20 10.39
CA GLN A 207 2.06 18.58 10.61
C GLN A 207 1.11 18.65 11.81
N GLY A 208 1.40 19.53 12.76
CA GLY A 208 0.50 19.81 13.89
C GLY A 208 -0.69 20.66 13.48
N SER A 209 -1.69 20.77 14.36
CA SER A 209 -2.84 21.67 14.17
C SER A 209 -2.45 23.16 14.18
N ASP A 210 -1.24 23.48 14.61
CA ASP A 210 -0.63 24.82 14.54
C ASP A 210 0.01 25.14 13.17
N GLY A 211 -0.10 24.22 12.20
CA GLY A 211 0.44 24.35 10.85
C GLY A 211 1.92 24.02 10.73
N ARG A 212 2.64 23.81 11.83
CA ARG A 212 4.08 23.54 11.81
C ARG A 212 4.37 22.05 11.66
N PHE A 213 5.43 21.77 10.93
CA PHE A 213 5.94 20.40 10.84
C PHE A 213 6.80 20.04 12.07
N VAL A 214 6.66 18.81 12.55
CA VAL A 214 7.35 18.34 13.75
C VAL A 214 8.86 18.30 13.50
N ARG A 215 9.61 18.84 14.47
CA ARG A 215 11.08 18.93 14.45
C ARG A 215 11.66 18.30 15.72
N ASP A 216 12.93 17.90 15.65
CA ASP A 216 13.69 17.48 16.82
C ASP A 216 14.14 18.69 17.67
N SER A 217 14.80 18.41 18.80
CA SER A 217 15.30 19.43 19.72
C SER A 217 16.38 20.36 19.12
N ALA A 218 16.99 19.94 18.00
CA ALA A 218 17.95 20.74 17.24
C ALA A 218 17.29 21.55 16.11
N GLY A 219 15.95 21.52 16.01
CA GLY A 219 15.19 22.22 14.98
C GLY A 219 15.18 21.51 13.62
N ARG A 220 15.69 20.29 13.49
CA ARG A 220 15.71 19.55 12.24
C ARG A 220 14.35 18.86 12.02
N LEU A 221 13.84 18.91 10.80
CA LEU A 221 12.60 18.26 10.41
C LEU A 221 12.65 16.77 10.71
N LEU A 222 11.61 16.23 11.37
CA LEU A 222 11.46 14.79 11.56
C LEU A 222 10.83 14.17 10.32
N LEU A 223 11.56 13.28 9.68
CA LEU A 223 11.16 12.54 8.49
C LEU A 223 11.33 11.04 8.75
N PHE A 224 10.36 10.25 8.27
CA PHE A 224 10.28 8.82 8.54
C PHE A 224 10.19 8.07 7.21
N ARG A 225 11.10 7.13 6.96
CA ARG A 225 11.03 6.28 5.76
C ARG A 225 9.75 5.48 5.74
N GLN A 226 9.13 5.40 4.56
CA GLN A 226 7.87 4.70 4.39
C GLN A 226 7.73 4.16 2.97
N LEU A 227 7.26 2.92 2.85
CA LEU A 227 7.01 2.26 1.58
C LEU A 227 5.50 2.12 1.37
N ALA A 228 5.01 2.62 0.23
CA ALA A 228 3.60 2.51 -0.18
C ALA A 228 3.40 1.45 -1.27
N ARG A 229 4.27 0.44 -1.30
CA ARG A 229 4.29 -0.67 -2.25
C ARG A 229 3.64 -1.91 -1.67
N SER A 230 2.76 -2.52 -2.44
CA SER A 230 2.27 -3.87 -2.12
C SER A 230 3.24 -4.96 -2.62
N GLY A 231 3.16 -6.16 -2.04
CA GLY A 231 3.92 -7.31 -2.52
C GLY A 231 3.76 -7.53 -4.02
N SER A 232 2.53 -7.48 -4.51
CA SER A 232 2.23 -7.68 -5.93
C SER A 232 2.64 -6.52 -6.84
N ASN A 233 2.76 -5.31 -6.33
CA ASN A 233 2.86 -4.06 -7.11
C ASN A 233 1.68 -3.83 -8.08
N LEU A 234 0.53 -4.46 -7.83
CA LEU A 234 -0.71 -4.19 -8.56
C LEU A 234 -1.19 -2.75 -8.29
N PRO A 235 -1.91 -2.12 -9.24
CA PRO A 235 -2.47 -0.79 -9.05
C PRO A 235 -3.42 -0.70 -7.85
N TYR A 236 -3.57 0.51 -7.34
CA TYR A 236 -4.29 0.86 -6.12
C TYR A 236 -5.75 0.38 -6.05
N PHE A 237 -6.43 0.19 -7.17
CA PHE A 237 -7.85 -0.22 -7.21
C PHE A 237 -8.06 -1.75 -7.19
N ILE A 238 -6.98 -2.54 -7.18
CA ILE A 238 -7.03 -3.99 -7.01
C ILE A 238 -6.78 -4.34 -5.55
N THR A 239 -7.50 -5.31 -5.03
CA THR A 239 -7.26 -5.87 -3.68
C THR A 239 -5.78 -6.25 -3.53
N ASN A 240 -5.16 -5.91 -2.42
CA ASN A 240 -3.72 -6.07 -2.17
C ASN A 240 -2.81 -5.34 -3.17
N GLY A 241 -3.35 -4.34 -3.89
CA GLY A 241 -2.54 -3.45 -4.73
C GLY A 241 -1.85 -2.35 -3.90
N ASN A 242 -1.06 -1.54 -4.56
CA ASN A 242 -0.31 -0.44 -3.93
C ASN A 242 -1.21 0.49 -3.12
N THR A 243 -0.65 1.17 -2.14
CA THR A 243 -1.36 2.21 -1.39
C THR A 243 -1.81 3.31 -2.37
N PRO A 244 -3.11 3.67 -2.41
CA PRO A 244 -3.58 4.76 -3.25
C PRO A 244 -3.09 6.12 -2.76
N GLN A 245 -2.96 7.07 -3.68
CA GLN A 245 -2.83 8.47 -3.34
C GLN A 245 -4.18 9.03 -2.85
N GLY A 246 -4.14 10.11 -2.10
CA GLY A 246 -5.32 10.77 -1.58
C GLY A 246 -5.38 10.77 -0.06
N ILE A 247 -6.56 10.95 0.48
CA ILE A 247 -6.77 11.23 1.89
C ILE A 247 -7.35 10.00 2.59
N PHE A 248 -6.76 9.64 3.71
CA PHE A 248 -7.21 8.65 4.68
C PHE A 248 -7.51 9.35 5.99
N SER A 249 -8.45 8.83 6.75
CA SER A 249 -8.75 9.33 8.09
C SER A 249 -7.94 8.56 9.14
N ILE A 250 -7.21 9.26 10.00
CA ILE A 250 -6.53 8.64 11.16
C ILE A 250 -7.53 8.52 12.30
N GLN A 251 -7.87 7.29 12.69
CA GLN A 251 -8.79 7.00 13.81
C GLN A 251 -8.09 6.96 15.16
N GLY A 252 -6.78 6.88 15.18
CA GLY A 252 -5.95 6.86 16.37
C GLY A 252 -4.70 6.01 16.21
N ILE A 253 -4.07 5.70 17.33
CA ILE A 253 -2.92 4.79 17.42
C ILE A 253 -3.43 3.47 17.97
N GLY A 254 -3.16 2.38 17.25
CA GLY A 254 -3.52 1.03 17.62
C GLY A 254 -2.31 0.10 17.74
N GLN A 255 -2.59 -1.17 18.01
CA GLN A 255 -1.60 -2.24 18.00
C GLN A 255 -2.17 -3.45 17.26
N SER A 256 -1.37 -4.11 16.44
CA SER A 256 -1.79 -5.27 15.66
C SER A 256 -1.52 -6.57 16.41
N THR A 257 -2.40 -7.55 16.24
CA THR A 257 -2.18 -8.95 16.65
C THR A 257 -1.58 -9.79 15.51
N ASN A 258 -1.46 -9.23 14.31
CA ASN A 258 -0.83 -9.92 13.18
C ASN A 258 0.69 -10.00 13.42
N ARG A 259 1.22 -11.23 13.46
CA ARG A 259 2.62 -11.46 13.77
C ARG A 259 3.61 -10.86 12.75
N PHE A 260 3.18 -10.62 11.51
CA PHE A 260 4.02 -10.00 10.46
C PHE A 260 4.01 -8.46 10.51
N ILE A 261 2.99 -7.87 11.12
CA ILE A 261 2.97 -6.44 11.45
C ILE A 261 3.76 -6.18 12.72
N GLY A 262 3.55 -7.04 13.73
CA GLY A 262 4.26 -6.98 15.01
C GLY A 262 3.61 -6.04 16.03
N PRO A 263 4.24 -5.94 17.21
CA PRO A 263 3.68 -5.24 18.37
C PRO A 263 3.89 -3.73 18.34
N THR A 264 4.59 -3.19 17.36
CA THR A 264 4.84 -1.73 17.27
C THR A 264 3.53 -0.98 17.04
N PRO A 265 3.28 0.11 17.78
CA PRO A 265 2.10 0.94 17.56
C PRO A 265 1.99 1.43 16.11
N ASN A 266 0.78 1.39 15.58
CA ASN A 266 0.48 1.77 14.20
C ASN A 266 -0.55 2.90 14.16
N LEU A 267 -0.63 3.63 13.04
CA LEU A 267 -1.71 4.58 12.78
C LEU A 267 -2.87 3.82 12.12
N GLN A 268 -4.01 3.80 12.81
CA GLN A 268 -5.25 3.21 12.30
C GLN A 268 -5.86 4.16 11.28
N LEU A 269 -5.87 3.74 10.01
CA LEU A 269 -6.42 4.53 8.93
C LEU A 269 -7.76 3.95 8.50
N THR A 270 -8.67 4.82 8.06
CA THR A 270 -9.94 4.45 7.42
C THR A 270 -9.96 5.07 6.02
N MET A 271 -10.31 4.25 5.05
CA MET A 271 -10.52 4.70 3.67
C MET A 271 -11.93 5.27 3.47
N PRO A 272 -12.14 6.08 2.43
CA PRO A 272 -13.49 6.37 1.96
C PRO A 272 -14.29 5.07 1.75
N PHE A 273 -15.57 5.06 2.14
CA PHE A 273 -16.51 3.93 2.06
C PHE A 273 -16.25 2.73 3.00
N GLU A 274 -15.21 2.72 3.81
CA GLU A 274 -14.89 1.59 4.68
C GLU A 274 -15.89 1.48 5.85
N ASP A 275 -15.97 2.48 6.74
CA ASP A 275 -16.82 2.46 7.95
C ASP A 275 -17.98 3.47 7.88
N GLY A 276 -18.40 3.78 6.69
CA GLY A 276 -19.37 4.84 6.43
C GLY A 276 -18.75 6.24 6.55
N TRP A 277 -19.33 7.18 5.84
CA TRP A 277 -18.79 8.52 5.67
C TRP A 277 -18.67 9.31 6.97
N LYS A 278 -19.59 9.13 7.90
CA LYS A 278 -19.58 9.86 9.17
C LYS A 278 -18.33 9.54 10.01
N GLY A 279 -17.86 8.31 10.01
CA GLY A 279 -16.63 7.90 10.71
C GLY A 279 -15.36 8.37 10.03
N TYR A 280 -15.42 8.55 8.71
CA TYR A 280 -14.28 9.00 7.91
C TYR A 280 -13.92 10.47 8.14
N PHE A 281 -14.90 11.37 8.29
CA PHE A 281 -14.64 12.79 8.47
C PHE A 281 -14.25 13.12 9.91
N GLN A 282 -13.13 13.83 10.08
CA GLN A 282 -12.64 14.32 11.37
C GLN A 282 -13.18 15.73 11.72
N MET A 283 -14.14 16.19 10.96
CA MET A 283 -14.81 17.48 11.09
C MET A 283 -16.28 17.35 10.72
N PRO A 284 -17.14 18.28 11.12
CA PRO A 284 -18.52 18.32 10.62
C PRO A 284 -18.52 18.43 9.09
N ALA A 285 -19.17 17.47 8.42
CA ALA A 285 -19.34 17.44 6.99
C ALA A 285 -20.76 16.99 6.63
N ASP A 286 -21.32 17.54 5.56
CA ASP A 286 -22.50 16.96 4.94
C ASP A 286 -22.08 15.71 4.18
N THR A 287 -22.54 14.57 4.65
CA THR A 287 -22.16 13.25 4.11
C THR A 287 -23.20 12.68 3.14
N SER A 288 -24.22 13.48 2.76
CA SER A 288 -25.27 13.07 1.82
C SER A 288 -24.73 12.84 0.40
N GLU A 289 -23.69 13.61 0.01
CA GLU A 289 -23.05 13.55 -1.30
C GLU A 289 -21.55 13.14 -1.16
N PRO A 290 -21.21 11.85 -1.19
CA PRO A 290 -19.87 11.36 -0.92
C PRO A 290 -18.76 12.03 -1.74
N LYS A 291 -18.99 12.25 -3.03
CA LYS A 291 -17.99 12.87 -3.90
C LYS A 291 -17.74 14.34 -3.55
N ALA A 292 -18.80 15.10 -3.26
CA ALA A 292 -18.68 16.50 -2.84
C ALA A 292 -18.00 16.61 -1.49
N SER A 293 -18.33 15.70 -0.55
CA SER A 293 -17.71 15.64 0.76
C SER A 293 -16.21 15.33 0.69
N TYR A 294 -15.80 14.40 -0.17
CA TYR A 294 -14.36 14.13 -0.38
C TYR A 294 -13.67 15.34 -1.05
N ALA A 295 -14.31 15.96 -2.06
CA ALA A 295 -13.79 17.16 -2.70
C ALA A 295 -13.57 18.32 -1.72
N TYR A 296 -14.41 18.40 -0.66
CA TYR A 296 -14.26 19.40 0.40
C TYR A 296 -12.96 19.24 1.21
N LEU A 297 -12.36 18.05 1.26
CA LEU A 297 -11.05 17.83 1.90
C LEU A 297 -9.87 18.27 1.02
N LEU A 298 -10.11 18.58 -0.26
CA LEU A 298 -9.08 18.95 -1.22
C LEU A 298 -9.15 20.47 -1.51
N PRO A 299 -8.01 21.18 -1.55
CA PRO A 299 -7.98 22.55 -2.04
C PRO A 299 -8.45 22.59 -3.50
N GLU A 300 -8.96 23.74 -3.94
CA GLU A 300 -9.59 23.89 -5.26
C GLU A 300 -8.71 23.37 -6.41
N GLY A 301 -7.43 23.74 -6.42
CA GLY A 301 -6.48 23.31 -7.45
C GLY A 301 -6.22 21.81 -7.47
N TRP A 302 -6.49 21.09 -6.37
CA TRP A 302 -6.30 19.64 -6.26
C TRP A 302 -7.52 18.83 -6.68
N ARG A 303 -8.70 19.45 -6.77
CA ARG A 303 -9.95 18.75 -7.12
C ARG A 303 -9.95 18.20 -8.54
N ALA A 304 -9.22 18.84 -9.45
CA ALA A 304 -9.04 18.39 -10.83
C ALA A 304 -7.86 17.40 -11.00
N TYR A 305 -7.02 17.24 -9.98
CA TYR A 305 -5.87 16.35 -10.02
C TYR A 305 -6.31 14.90 -9.74
N ALA A 306 -6.45 14.09 -10.80
CA ALA A 306 -7.00 12.74 -10.72
C ALA A 306 -6.32 11.83 -9.67
N PRO A 307 -4.97 11.87 -9.46
CA PRO A 307 -4.34 11.03 -8.45
C PRO A 307 -4.79 11.32 -7.01
N ALA A 308 -5.23 12.53 -6.69
CA ALA A 308 -5.77 12.84 -5.36
C ALA A 308 -7.07 12.06 -5.04
N TRP A 309 -7.68 11.44 -6.04
CA TRP A 309 -8.90 10.66 -5.92
C TRP A 309 -8.68 9.14 -5.89
N GLU A 310 -7.43 8.66 -5.90
CA GLU A 310 -7.16 7.22 -5.90
C GLU A 310 -7.70 6.53 -4.65
N ALA A 311 -7.59 7.14 -3.45
CA ALA A 311 -8.16 6.59 -2.22
C ALA A 311 -9.69 6.51 -2.28
N TYR A 312 -10.35 7.52 -2.86
CA TYR A 312 -11.80 7.51 -3.10
C TYR A 312 -12.20 6.37 -4.05
N ALA A 313 -11.52 6.25 -5.19
CA ALA A 313 -11.80 5.20 -6.19
C ALA A 313 -11.49 3.80 -5.65
N ALA A 314 -10.42 3.64 -4.86
CA ALA A 314 -10.06 2.38 -4.22
C ALA A 314 -11.13 1.95 -3.19
N GLY A 315 -11.63 2.89 -2.39
CA GLY A 315 -12.74 2.62 -1.46
C GLY A 315 -14.02 2.23 -2.19
N GLN A 316 -14.38 2.92 -3.29
CA GLN A 316 -15.50 2.51 -4.15
C GLN A 316 -15.30 1.11 -4.76
N ALA A 317 -14.06 0.73 -5.07
CA ALA A 317 -13.72 -0.61 -5.54
C ALA A 317 -13.74 -1.68 -4.42
N GLY A 318 -14.07 -1.31 -3.19
CA GLY A 318 -14.19 -2.20 -2.04
C GLY A 318 -12.86 -2.50 -1.35
N ARG A 319 -11.86 -1.64 -1.50
CA ARG A 319 -10.63 -1.78 -0.69
C ARG A 319 -10.85 -1.23 0.71
N THR A 320 -10.24 -1.93 1.68
CA THR A 320 -10.32 -1.66 3.12
C THR A 320 -9.00 -1.98 3.81
N GLU A 321 -8.91 -1.71 5.11
CA GLU A 321 -7.87 -2.17 6.03
C GLU A 321 -6.45 -1.69 5.67
N ILE A 322 -6.33 -0.46 5.17
CA ILE A 322 -5.03 0.18 4.97
C ILE A 322 -4.63 0.92 6.25
N ILE A 323 -3.47 0.57 6.80
CA ILE A 323 -2.89 1.22 7.99
C ILE A 323 -1.43 1.61 7.72
N ALA A 324 -0.87 2.48 8.56
CA ALA A 324 0.56 2.76 8.55
C ALA A 324 1.24 2.06 9.72
N HIS A 325 2.11 1.10 9.43
CA HIS A 325 2.67 0.16 10.42
C HIS A 325 4.16 -0.16 10.17
N GLY A 326 4.79 -0.74 11.16
CA GLY A 326 6.10 -1.38 11.07
C GLY A 326 6.00 -2.82 10.57
N THR A 327 7.09 -3.60 10.64
CA THR A 327 7.11 -4.98 10.17
C THR A 327 8.09 -5.83 10.95
N THR A 328 7.72 -7.09 11.16
CA THR A 328 8.58 -8.14 11.69
C THR A 328 9.09 -9.08 10.59
N ILE A 329 8.65 -8.89 9.35
CA ILE A 329 9.08 -9.71 8.22
C ILE A 329 10.59 -9.56 8.05
N ASP A 330 11.27 -10.68 7.90
CA ASP A 330 12.69 -10.68 7.61
C ASP A 330 12.99 -9.99 6.28
N PRO A 331 13.70 -8.85 6.29
CA PRO A 331 13.98 -8.08 5.08
C PRO A 331 14.82 -8.87 4.05
N SER A 332 15.49 -9.93 4.45
CA SER A 332 16.29 -10.75 3.52
C SER A 332 15.46 -11.49 2.47
N PHE A 333 14.13 -11.60 2.63
CA PHE A 333 13.25 -12.05 1.56
C PHE A 333 13.30 -11.13 0.34
N PHE A 334 13.59 -9.86 0.55
CA PHE A 334 13.58 -8.82 -0.48
C PHE A 334 14.97 -8.35 -0.88
N TRP A 335 16.00 -9.15 -0.57
CA TRP A 335 17.37 -8.83 -0.94
C TRP A 335 17.51 -8.58 -2.45
N GLY A 336 18.18 -7.48 -2.82
CA GLY A 336 18.34 -7.07 -4.22
C GLY A 336 17.17 -6.28 -4.80
N GLN A 337 16.07 -6.09 -4.06
CA GLN A 337 14.98 -5.21 -4.48
C GLN A 337 15.30 -3.75 -4.15
N PRO A 338 14.85 -2.76 -4.97
CA PRO A 338 15.12 -1.34 -4.72
C PRO A 338 14.60 -0.83 -3.38
N PHE A 339 13.52 -1.40 -2.87
CA PHE A 339 12.90 -1.04 -1.58
C PHE A 339 13.54 -1.72 -0.37
N HIS A 340 14.49 -2.66 -0.55
CA HIS A 340 15.19 -3.27 0.59
C HIS A 340 15.90 -2.19 1.44
N PRO A 341 15.86 -2.23 2.76
CA PRO A 341 15.36 -3.30 3.64
C PRO A 341 13.89 -3.15 4.08
N ILE A 342 13.08 -2.31 3.46
CA ILE A 342 11.68 -2.15 3.82
C ILE A 342 10.87 -3.29 3.19
N SER A 343 9.95 -3.88 3.95
CA SER A 343 9.10 -4.96 3.45
C SER A 343 7.86 -4.39 2.76
N PRO A 344 7.49 -4.88 1.56
CA PRO A 344 6.18 -4.58 0.98
C PRO A 344 5.07 -5.24 1.81
N THR A 345 3.83 -4.77 1.63
CA THR A 345 2.66 -5.21 2.40
C THR A 345 1.57 -5.77 1.48
N LEU A 346 0.35 -5.89 1.99
CA LEU A 346 -0.85 -6.12 1.19
C LEU A 346 -1.58 -4.80 0.85
N GLY A 347 -0.82 -3.70 0.77
CA GLY A 347 -1.32 -2.37 0.41
C GLY A 347 -1.27 -1.33 1.51
N CYS A 348 -0.87 -1.68 2.73
CA CYS A 348 -0.57 -0.76 3.81
C CYS A 348 0.72 0.04 3.54
N LEU A 349 0.91 1.11 4.32
CA LEU A 349 2.19 1.82 4.35
C LEU A 349 3.10 1.17 5.40
N CYS A 350 4.31 0.80 4.98
CA CYS A 350 5.27 0.12 5.86
C CYS A 350 6.48 1.00 6.15
N ALA A 351 6.82 1.15 7.42
CA ALA A 351 8.07 1.75 7.86
C ALA A 351 9.10 0.67 8.25
N PRO A 352 10.41 0.90 8.04
CA PRO A 352 11.44 -0.08 8.39
C PRO A 352 11.58 -0.22 9.90
N GLU A 353 11.86 -1.47 10.32
CA GLU A 353 12.16 -1.84 11.69
C GLU A 353 13.36 -2.78 11.73
N ASP A 354 14.22 -2.61 12.73
CA ASP A 354 15.36 -3.49 13.01
C ASP A 354 15.09 -4.29 14.29
N TRP A 355 15.00 -5.59 14.12
CA TRP A 355 14.76 -6.56 15.19
C TRP A 355 15.99 -7.40 15.42
N ASP A 356 16.37 -7.57 16.69
CA ASP A 356 17.47 -8.46 17.07
C ASP A 356 17.10 -9.93 16.79
N PRO A 357 17.79 -10.62 15.87
CA PRO A 357 17.48 -12.00 15.54
C PRO A 357 17.84 -13.00 16.64
N GLN A 358 18.61 -12.60 17.65
CA GLN A 358 18.98 -13.46 18.78
C GLN A 358 17.97 -13.34 19.93
N THR A 359 17.49 -12.15 20.18
CA THR A 359 16.62 -11.85 21.34
C THR A 359 15.17 -11.59 20.97
N GLY A 360 14.84 -11.33 19.71
CA GLY A 360 13.50 -10.93 19.26
C GLY A 360 13.10 -9.51 19.69
N LEU A 361 14.02 -8.73 20.24
CA LEU A 361 13.75 -7.37 20.73
C LEU A 361 13.90 -6.35 19.61
N LEU A 362 13.05 -5.31 19.66
CA LEU A 362 13.14 -4.17 18.76
C LEU A 362 14.37 -3.34 19.08
N ARG A 363 15.26 -3.16 18.09
CA ARG A 363 16.44 -2.30 18.17
C ARG A 363 16.16 -0.89 17.69
N ASP A 364 15.45 -0.77 16.57
CA ASP A 364 15.10 0.51 15.95
C ASP A 364 13.78 0.42 15.17
N SER A 365 13.00 1.50 15.17
CA SER A 365 11.72 1.57 14.45
C SER A 365 11.41 2.98 14.01
N GLU A 366 11.29 3.17 12.70
CA GLU A 366 10.77 4.43 12.17
C GLU A 366 9.27 4.56 12.38
N GLN A 367 8.55 3.44 12.42
CA GLN A 367 7.12 3.44 12.76
C GLN A 367 6.86 3.95 14.18
N LEU A 368 7.64 3.49 15.16
CA LEU A 368 7.52 3.97 16.53
C LEU A 368 7.78 5.47 16.63
N ARG A 369 8.81 5.96 15.93
CA ARG A 369 9.12 7.40 15.88
C ARG A 369 8.00 8.21 15.21
N LEU A 370 7.43 7.69 14.11
CA LEU A 370 6.28 8.33 13.42
C LEU A 370 5.07 8.46 14.34
N THR A 371 4.68 7.36 15.01
CA THR A 371 3.54 7.37 15.93
C THR A 371 3.78 8.29 17.13
N GLU A 372 5.01 8.33 17.66
CA GLU A 372 5.41 9.27 18.71
C GLU A 372 5.35 10.72 18.25
N ALA A 373 5.83 11.02 17.04
CA ALA A 373 5.75 12.36 16.47
C ALA A 373 4.29 12.80 16.29
N PHE A 374 3.44 11.92 15.75
CA PHE A 374 2.00 12.17 15.63
C PHE A 374 1.34 12.38 17.00
N ARG A 375 1.67 11.58 18.00
CA ARG A 375 1.11 11.70 19.35
C ARG A 375 1.48 13.03 20.01
N LYS A 376 2.73 13.48 19.84
CA LYS A 376 3.28 14.70 20.46
C LYS A 376 2.91 15.97 19.70
N ALA A 377 2.61 15.89 18.41
CA ALA A 377 2.21 17.05 17.61
C ALA A 377 0.98 17.73 18.22
N PRO A 378 0.88 19.07 18.21
CA PRO A 378 -0.30 19.80 18.63
C PRO A 378 -1.56 19.34 17.89
N GLY A 379 -2.70 19.27 18.62
CA GLY A 379 -4.00 18.95 18.03
C GLY A 379 -4.62 17.66 18.56
N PRO A 380 -5.80 17.25 18.05
CA PRO A 380 -6.56 16.10 18.52
C PRO A 380 -5.83 14.79 18.29
N SER A 381 -6.28 13.69 18.93
CA SER A 381 -5.71 12.35 18.76
C SER A 381 -6.00 11.70 17.41
N LYS A 382 -6.91 12.28 16.64
CA LYS A 382 -7.30 11.90 15.28
C LYS A 382 -6.80 12.93 14.27
N GLY A 383 -6.87 12.63 12.97
CA GLY A 383 -6.42 13.53 11.92
C GLY A 383 -6.58 12.95 10.52
N TYR A 384 -5.82 13.47 9.57
CA TYR A 384 -5.76 12.90 8.22
C TYR A 384 -4.36 12.37 7.91
N PHE A 385 -4.34 11.38 7.04
CA PHE A 385 -3.13 10.82 6.45
C PHE A 385 -3.23 10.98 4.94
N ILE A 386 -2.29 11.71 4.34
CA ILE A 386 -2.34 12.05 2.92
C ILE A 386 -1.16 11.41 2.21
N VAL A 387 -1.45 10.58 1.23
CA VAL A 387 -0.45 9.97 0.35
C VAL A 387 -0.41 10.74 -0.95
N LEU A 388 0.77 11.18 -1.35
CA LEU A 388 0.95 11.91 -2.61
C LEU A 388 2.29 11.56 -3.28
N ASN A 389 2.28 11.47 -4.61
CA ASN A 389 3.49 11.27 -5.39
C ASN A 389 4.06 12.63 -5.81
N LEU A 390 5.37 12.83 -5.61
CA LEU A 390 6.05 14.06 -6.00
C LEU A 390 6.37 14.08 -7.50
N ASP A 391 7.02 13.04 -7.99
CA ASP A 391 7.48 12.93 -9.37
C ASP A 391 7.75 11.48 -9.78
N ASP A 392 8.30 11.28 -10.98
CA ASP A 392 8.62 9.98 -11.58
C ASP A 392 10.12 9.63 -11.47
N SER A 393 10.83 10.21 -10.53
CA SER A 393 12.25 9.89 -10.29
C SER A 393 12.41 8.46 -9.81
N ARG A 394 13.41 7.75 -10.36
CA ARG A 394 13.74 6.37 -9.98
C ARG A 394 14.80 6.32 -8.87
N ARG A 395 14.56 7.06 -7.81
CA ARG A 395 15.36 7.07 -6.58
C ARG A 395 14.46 7.27 -5.37
N PRO A 396 14.85 6.81 -4.19
CA PRO A 396 14.14 7.12 -2.95
C PRO A 396 13.91 8.62 -2.78
N ILE A 397 12.86 8.98 -2.05
CA ILE A 397 12.70 10.37 -1.60
C ILE A 397 13.74 10.64 -0.53
N GLU A 398 14.48 11.72 -0.70
CA GLU A 398 15.51 12.17 0.22
C GLU A 398 15.03 13.37 1.03
N ARG A 399 15.72 13.63 2.14
CA ARG A 399 15.44 14.77 3.02
C ARG A 399 15.38 16.10 2.25
N ALA A 400 16.34 16.33 1.35
CA ALA A 400 16.42 17.57 0.57
C ALA A 400 15.21 17.80 -0.34
N ASP A 401 14.57 16.73 -0.84
CA ASP A 401 13.36 16.82 -1.65
C ASP A 401 12.20 17.47 -0.85
N LEU A 402 12.14 17.24 0.47
CA LEU A 402 11.06 17.70 1.33
C LEU A 402 11.40 18.98 2.11
N GLU A 403 12.63 19.15 2.54
CA GLU A 403 13.03 20.37 3.29
C GLU A 403 12.74 21.63 2.49
N THR A 404 13.07 21.65 1.20
CA THR A 404 12.79 22.80 0.33
C THR A 404 11.28 23.11 0.26
N LEU A 405 10.43 22.08 0.13
CA LEU A 405 8.97 22.26 0.05
C LEU A 405 8.38 22.76 1.37
N ILE A 406 8.77 22.13 2.48
CA ILE A 406 8.24 22.43 3.81
C ILE A 406 8.72 23.81 4.28
N GLU A 407 9.99 24.15 4.09
CA GLU A 407 10.52 25.46 4.46
C GLU A 407 9.93 26.59 3.61
N ALA A 408 9.66 26.34 2.31
CA ALA A 408 8.98 27.31 1.47
C ALA A 408 7.56 27.60 1.99
N TYR A 409 6.84 26.57 2.39
CA TYR A 409 5.54 26.71 3.02
C TYR A 409 5.60 27.46 4.35
N GLU A 410 6.51 27.08 5.28
CA GLU A 410 6.62 27.71 6.60
C GLU A 410 7.09 29.18 6.54
N ARG A 411 7.87 29.57 5.52
CA ARG A 411 8.24 30.97 5.28
C ARG A 411 7.10 31.83 4.76
N GLY A 412 6.09 31.21 4.15
CA GLY A 412 4.91 31.90 3.60
C GLY A 412 3.75 32.04 4.60
N GLN A 413 3.91 31.54 5.83
CA GLN A 413 2.98 31.71 6.94
C GLN A 413 3.29 32.98 7.73
#